data_7382300d92bfc9233388d8fb1c83d5b1
#
_entry.id   7382300d92bfc9233388d8fb1c83d5b1
#
_cell.length_a   1.000
_cell.length_b   1.000
_cell.length_c   1.000
_cell.angle_alpha   90.00
_cell.angle_beta   90.00
_cell.angle_gamma   90.00
#
_symmetry.space_group_name_H-M   'P 1'
#
loop_
_entity.id
_entity.type
_entity.pdbx_description
1 polymer ?
#
loop_
_entity_poly.entity_id
_entity_poly.type
_entity_poly.pdbx_seq_one_letter_code
_entity_poly.pdbx_strand_id
1 'polypeptide(L)'
;GIVILSEKNQEIPLRTFMSGVMPITLTSGKLIGQIIIALVETVVIILLAMSVFGFAVSNNWLGILLSVILIAGAFVSIGLIIGAYTKNQSTTILLSLLLIVPMLFVSGIIVPLELMPNFISILASVLPLTAANNLLIGVIVKSGDVYFIWKEIIVLLTITIIGIVLFTLKKD
;
A
#
# COMPACT_ATOMS: atom_id res chain seq x y z
N GLY A 1 -4.41 4.47 -8.56
CA GLY A 1 -4.00 4.96 -9.88
C GLY A 1 -5.16 4.98 -10.87
N ILE A 2 -5.84 3.85 -11.06
CA ILE A 2 -6.94 3.69 -12.04
C ILE A 2 -8.12 4.62 -11.71
N VAL A 3 -8.50 4.72 -10.44
CA VAL A 3 -9.62 5.57 -9.99
C VAL A 3 -9.38 7.05 -10.33
N ILE A 4 -8.16 7.53 -10.23
CA ILE A 4 -7.81 8.93 -10.55
C ILE A 4 -7.91 9.20 -12.05
N LEU A 5 -7.53 8.24 -12.88
CA LEU A 5 -7.57 8.39 -14.33
C LEU A 5 -8.98 8.24 -14.92
N SER A 6 -9.82 7.37 -14.36
CA SER A 6 -11.21 7.24 -14.80
C SER A 6 -11.98 8.55 -14.61
N GLU A 7 -11.68 9.29 -13.57
CA GLU A 7 -12.29 10.60 -13.33
C GLU A 7 -11.74 11.70 -14.27
N LYS A 8 -10.45 11.64 -14.63
CA LYS A 8 -9.86 12.60 -15.57
C LYS A 8 -10.46 12.50 -16.98
N ASN A 9 -10.89 11.31 -17.38
CA ASN A 9 -11.48 11.04 -18.70
C ASN A 9 -13.00 11.24 -18.77
N GLN A 10 -13.72 11.43 -17.64
CA GLN A 10 -15.18 11.47 -17.58
C GLN A 10 -15.80 12.87 -17.36
N GLU A 11 -15.08 13.98 -17.66
CA GLU A 11 -15.56 15.36 -17.45
C GLU A 11 -15.96 15.70 -15.98
N ILE A 12 -15.71 14.78 -15.04
CA ILE A 12 -15.98 14.98 -13.60
C ILE A 12 -15.18 16.16 -13.01
N PRO A 13 -13.96 16.48 -13.48
CA PRO A 13 -13.22 17.64 -12.97
C PRO A 13 -13.99 18.97 -13.09
N LEU A 14 -14.71 19.19 -14.20
CA LEU A 14 -15.45 20.44 -14.41
C LEU A 14 -16.62 20.58 -13.43
N ARG A 15 -17.40 19.53 -13.20
CA ARG A 15 -18.50 19.56 -12.22
C ARG A 15 -18.01 19.74 -10.79
N THR A 16 -16.89 19.15 -10.44
CA THR A 16 -16.31 19.24 -9.09
C THR A 16 -15.64 20.60 -8.87
N PHE A 17 -15.03 21.20 -9.90
CA PHE A 17 -14.54 22.58 -9.84
C PHE A 17 -15.68 23.59 -9.64
N MET A 18 -16.83 23.36 -10.28
CA MET A 18 -18.02 24.22 -10.11
C MET A 18 -18.68 24.05 -8.75
N SER A 19 -18.45 22.97 -8.02
CA SER A 19 -18.98 22.76 -6.67
C SER A 19 -18.12 23.36 -5.55
N GLY A 20 -17.00 24.05 -5.88
CA GLY A 20 -16.14 24.70 -4.90
C GLY A 20 -15.34 23.76 -3.98
N VAL A 21 -15.32 22.47 -4.29
CA VAL A 21 -14.58 21.47 -3.50
C VAL A 21 -13.08 21.56 -3.80
N MET A 22 -12.29 21.84 -2.77
CA MET A 22 -10.83 21.91 -2.94
C MET A 22 -10.25 20.56 -3.40
N PRO A 23 -9.27 20.57 -4.31
CA PRO A 23 -8.62 19.34 -4.81
C PRO A 23 -8.08 18.42 -3.71
N ILE A 24 -7.65 18.99 -2.59
CA ILE A 24 -7.14 18.23 -1.43
C ILE A 24 -8.23 17.38 -0.77
N THR A 25 -9.47 17.89 -0.73
CA THR A 25 -10.62 17.18 -0.14
C THR A 25 -10.98 15.93 -0.94
N LEU A 26 -10.87 16.01 -2.27
CA LEU A 26 -11.10 14.85 -3.15
C LEU A 26 -10.01 13.78 -2.98
N THR A 27 -8.76 14.21 -2.85
CA THR A 27 -7.63 13.29 -2.68
C THR A 27 -7.70 12.58 -1.32
N SER A 28 -8.00 13.33 -0.25
CA SER A 28 -8.17 12.74 1.08
C SER A 28 -9.36 11.79 1.16
N GLY A 29 -10.49 12.12 0.51
CA GLY A 29 -11.63 11.22 0.43
C GLY A 29 -11.29 9.89 -0.26
N LYS A 30 -10.51 9.91 -1.33
CA LYS A 30 -10.04 8.71 -2.02
C LYS A 30 -9.09 7.88 -1.16
N LEU A 31 -8.16 8.53 -0.45
CA LEU A 31 -7.27 7.84 0.49
C LEU A 31 -8.06 7.11 1.57
N ILE A 32 -9.00 7.80 2.19
CA ILE A 32 -9.86 7.21 3.25
C ILE A 32 -10.68 6.04 2.68
N GLY A 33 -11.29 6.21 1.51
CA GLY A 33 -12.05 5.14 0.86
C GLY A 33 -11.20 3.89 0.57
N GLN A 34 -9.98 4.06 0.08
CA GLN A 34 -9.06 2.95 -0.16
C GLN A 34 -8.60 2.25 1.13
N ILE A 35 -8.36 3.01 2.20
CA ILE A 35 -8.03 2.44 3.51
C ILE A 35 -9.19 1.62 4.05
N ILE A 36 -10.42 2.10 3.94
CA ILE A 36 -11.63 1.36 4.38
C ILE A 36 -11.76 0.05 3.60
N ILE A 37 -11.60 0.09 2.28
CA ILE A 37 -11.64 -1.12 1.45
C ILE A 37 -10.56 -2.11 1.87
N ALA A 38 -9.31 -1.66 2.06
CA ALA A 38 -8.21 -2.51 2.50
C ALA A 38 -8.47 -3.14 3.88
N LEU A 39 -9.10 -2.40 4.80
CA LEU A 39 -9.49 -2.94 6.11
C LEU A 39 -10.55 -4.04 5.96
N VAL A 40 -11.58 -3.81 5.17
CA VAL A 40 -12.64 -4.81 4.92
C VAL A 40 -12.06 -6.06 4.28
N GLU A 41 -11.25 -5.92 3.22
CA GLU A 41 -10.57 -7.04 2.56
C GLU A 41 -9.71 -7.84 3.54
N THR A 42 -8.95 -7.16 4.38
CA THR A 42 -8.09 -7.81 5.38
C THR A 42 -8.91 -8.60 6.40
N VAL A 43 -10.00 -8.02 6.92
CA VAL A 43 -10.89 -8.73 7.85
C VAL A 43 -11.47 -9.99 7.20
N VAL A 44 -11.93 -9.90 5.95
CA VAL A 44 -12.47 -11.06 5.21
C VAL A 44 -11.39 -12.13 5.05
N ILE A 45 -10.16 -11.76 4.66
CA ILE A 45 -9.06 -12.73 4.49
C ILE A 45 -8.69 -13.38 5.82
N ILE A 46 -8.62 -12.63 6.91
CA ILE A 46 -8.33 -13.18 8.25
C ILE A 46 -9.43 -14.18 8.67
N LEU A 47 -10.70 -13.82 8.49
CA LEU A 47 -11.81 -14.71 8.83
C LEU A 47 -11.77 -16.01 8.01
N LEU A 48 -11.45 -15.93 6.73
CA LEU A 48 -11.25 -17.09 5.88
C LEU A 48 -10.05 -17.93 6.33
N ALA A 49 -8.94 -17.31 6.67
CA ALA A 49 -7.75 -18.00 7.18
C ALA A 49 -8.04 -18.76 8.48
N MET A 50 -8.78 -18.14 9.39
CA MET A 50 -9.18 -18.78 10.65
C MET A 50 -10.18 -19.95 10.41
N SER A 51 -11.18 -19.74 9.55
CA SER A 51 -12.26 -20.74 9.35
C SER A 51 -11.82 -21.93 8.51
N VAL A 52 -11.00 -21.72 7.47
CA VAL A 52 -10.63 -22.77 6.51
C VAL A 52 -9.34 -23.48 6.93
N PHE A 53 -8.34 -22.69 7.40
CA PHE A 53 -7.01 -23.23 7.70
C PHE A 53 -6.75 -23.41 9.21
N GLY A 54 -7.70 -23.05 10.08
CA GLY A 54 -7.52 -23.10 11.53
C GLY A 54 -6.38 -22.20 12.05
N PHE A 55 -6.05 -21.14 11.29
CA PHE A 55 -4.93 -20.26 11.61
C PHE A 55 -5.21 -19.47 12.89
N ALA A 56 -4.34 -19.62 13.89
CA ALA A 56 -4.45 -18.85 15.13
C ALA A 56 -3.86 -17.44 14.92
N VAL A 57 -4.72 -16.45 14.90
CA VAL A 57 -4.30 -15.04 14.83
C VAL A 57 -3.91 -14.57 16.22
N SER A 58 -2.80 -13.86 16.34
CA SER A 58 -2.39 -13.19 17.56
C SER A 58 -3.54 -12.33 18.12
N ASN A 59 -3.68 -12.27 19.44
CA ASN A 59 -4.71 -11.45 20.09
C ASN A 59 -4.46 -9.93 19.96
N ASN A 60 -3.46 -9.52 19.18
CA ASN A 60 -3.08 -8.12 18.97
C ASN A 60 -3.83 -7.49 17.79
N TRP A 61 -5.15 -7.41 17.88
CA TRP A 61 -5.99 -6.81 16.83
C TRP A 61 -5.67 -5.36 16.52
N LEU A 62 -5.26 -4.60 17.53
CA LEU A 62 -4.84 -3.21 17.34
C LEU A 62 -3.58 -3.12 16.48
N GLY A 63 -2.60 -3.98 16.71
CA GLY A 63 -1.39 -4.06 15.91
C GLY A 63 -1.67 -4.45 14.46
N ILE A 64 -2.59 -5.39 14.23
CA ILE A 64 -3.02 -5.79 12.89
C ILE A 64 -3.69 -4.61 12.17
N LEU A 65 -4.63 -3.93 12.83
CA LEU A 65 -5.34 -2.78 12.27
C LEU A 65 -4.38 -1.64 11.90
N LEU A 66 -3.46 -1.29 12.78
CA LEU A 66 -2.45 -0.26 12.52
C LEU A 66 -1.52 -0.66 11.35
N SER A 67 -1.12 -1.93 11.30
CA SER A 67 -0.30 -2.45 10.20
C SER A 67 -1.00 -2.33 8.85
N VAL A 68 -2.29 -2.68 8.78
CA VAL A 68 -3.07 -2.57 7.56
C VAL A 68 -3.21 -1.12 7.10
N ILE A 69 -3.44 -0.18 8.02
CA ILE A 69 -3.52 1.25 7.70
C ILE A 69 -2.18 1.75 7.12
N LEU A 70 -1.05 1.38 7.72
CA LEU A 70 0.28 1.76 7.24
C LEU A 70 0.58 1.18 5.85
N ILE A 71 0.29 -0.10 5.66
CA ILE A 71 0.49 -0.79 4.38
C ILE A 71 -0.39 -0.16 3.31
N ALA A 72 -1.69 0.02 3.59
CA ALA A 72 -2.62 0.65 2.66
C ALA A 72 -2.16 2.06 2.30
N GLY A 73 -1.71 2.86 3.27
CA GLY A 73 -1.16 4.20 3.06
C GLY A 73 0.02 4.20 2.08
N ALA A 74 0.98 3.29 2.26
CA ALA A 74 2.15 3.17 1.41
C ALA A 74 1.76 2.78 -0.04
N PHE A 75 0.93 1.75 -0.23
CA PHE A 75 0.55 1.31 -1.57
C PHE A 75 -0.39 2.28 -2.28
N VAL A 76 -1.30 2.93 -1.55
CA VAL A 76 -2.16 3.98 -2.12
C VAL A 76 -1.32 5.18 -2.57
N SER A 77 -0.32 5.60 -1.79
CA SER A 77 0.57 6.70 -2.17
C SER A 77 1.37 6.41 -3.44
N ILE A 78 1.86 5.18 -3.61
CA ILE A 78 2.49 4.71 -4.86
C ILE A 78 1.48 4.75 -6.02
N GLY A 79 0.27 4.27 -5.79
CA GLY A 79 -0.80 4.33 -6.78
C GLY A 79 -1.16 5.76 -7.21
N LEU A 80 -1.12 6.72 -6.27
CA LEU A 80 -1.33 8.15 -6.56
C LEU A 80 -0.22 8.70 -7.48
N ILE A 81 1.05 8.36 -7.20
CA ILE A 81 2.17 8.75 -8.06
C ILE A 81 1.97 8.19 -9.47
N ILE A 82 1.78 6.88 -9.60
CA ILE A 82 1.60 6.25 -10.92
C ILE A 82 0.45 6.91 -11.66
N GLY A 83 -0.70 7.14 -11.01
CA GLY A 83 -1.85 7.81 -11.61
C GLY A 83 -1.61 9.26 -12.01
N ALA A 84 -0.75 10.00 -11.28
CA ALA A 84 -0.40 11.38 -11.59
C ALA A 84 0.52 11.49 -12.83
N TYR A 85 1.40 10.51 -13.03
CA TYR A 85 2.38 10.51 -14.13
C TYR A 85 1.88 9.80 -15.41
N THR A 86 0.75 9.10 -15.34
CA THR A 86 0.17 8.41 -16.50
C THR A 86 -0.97 9.22 -17.14
N LYS A 87 -1.13 9.06 -18.45
CA LYS A 87 -2.15 9.77 -19.23
C LYS A 87 -3.36 8.90 -19.56
N ASN A 88 -3.20 7.58 -19.54
CA ASN A 88 -4.27 6.64 -19.87
C ASN A 88 -4.28 5.45 -18.91
N GLN A 89 -5.43 4.78 -18.83
CA GLN A 89 -5.67 3.66 -17.92
C GLN A 89 -4.77 2.45 -18.22
N SER A 90 -4.55 2.15 -19.50
CA SER A 90 -3.70 1.03 -19.90
C SER A 90 -2.25 1.20 -19.44
N THR A 91 -1.70 2.40 -19.60
CA THR A 91 -0.34 2.71 -19.11
C THR A 91 -0.25 2.62 -17.59
N THR A 92 -1.29 3.05 -16.86
CA THR A 92 -1.32 2.93 -15.40
C THR A 92 -1.28 1.48 -14.96
N ILE A 93 -2.09 0.62 -15.60
CA ILE A 93 -2.13 -0.81 -15.30
C ILE A 93 -0.76 -1.44 -15.59
N LEU A 94 -0.19 -1.17 -16.77
CA LEU A 94 1.10 -1.71 -17.18
C LEU A 94 2.23 -1.31 -16.21
N LEU A 95 2.31 -0.04 -15.83
CA LEU A 95 3.32 0.44 -14.88
C LEU A 95 3.11 -0.15 -13.49
N SER A 96 1.86 -0.31 -13.05
CA SER A 96 1.56 -0.95 -11.76
C SER A 96 1.98 -2.42 -11.77
N LEU A 97 1.70 -3.16 -12.84
CA LEU A 97 2.14 -4.55 -12.99
C LEU A 97 3.66 -4.67 -13.08
N LEU A 98 4.30 -3.79 -13.86
CA LEU A 98 5.75 -3.76 -13.99
C LEU A 98 6.47 -3.51 -12.66
N LEU A 99 5.84 -2.79 -11.75
CA LEU A 99 6.35 -2.54 -10.40
C LEU A 99 6.05 -3.70 -9.45
N ILE A 100 4.80 -4.18 -9.43
CA ILE A 100 4.35 -5.18 -8.45
C ILE A 100 4.94 -6.57 -8.73
N VAL A 101 5.00 -7.00 -10.00
CA VAL A 101 5.46 -8.35 -10.34
C VAL A 101 6.91 -8.62 -9.90
N PRO A 102 7.90 -7.77 -10.21
CA PRO A 102 9.25 -7.96 -9.67
C PRO A 102 9.31 -7.89 -8.14
N MET A 103 8.51 -7.00 -7.52
CA MET A 103 8.47 -6.89 -6.06
C MET A 103 7.99 -8.18 -5.41
N LEU A 104 7.02 -8.91 -5.98
CA LEU A 104 6.56 -10.20 -5.45
C LEU A 104 7.69 -11.22 -5.36
N PHE A 105 8.56 -11.29 -6.36
CA PHE A 105 9.68 -12.22 -6.36
C PHE A 105 10.78 -11.83 -5.38
N VAL A 106 11.05 -10.54 -5.24
CA VAL A 106 12.16 -10.03 -4.44
C VAL A 106 11.78 -9.75 -2.99
N SER A 107 10.48 -9.67 -2.65
CA SER A 107 9.98 -9.29 -1.33
C SER A 107 10.14 -10.34 -0.23
N GLY A 108 10.60 -11.54 -0.55
CA GLY A 108 10.68 -12.64 0.42
C GLY A 108 9.38 -13.46 0.54
N ILE A 109 8.31 -13.11 -0.20
CA ILE A 109 7.04 -13.84 -0.17
C ILE A 109 7.14 -15.15 -0.95
N ILE A 110 7.69 -15.10 -2.16
CA ILE A 110 7.83 -16.28 -3.05
C ILE A 110 9.18 -16.96 -2.80
N VAL A 111 10.25 -16.18 -2.77
CA VAL A 111 11.61 -16.68 -2.52
C VAL A 111 12.10 -16.09 -1.20
N PRO A 112 12.44 -16.93 -0.18
CA PRO A 112 12.98 -16.45 1.08
C PRO A 112 14.21 -15.57 0.89
N LEU A 113 14.32 -14.47 1.66
CA LEU A 113 15.42 -13.49 1.54
C LEU A 113 16.78 -14.11 1.82
N GLU A 114 16.80 -15.15 2.66
CA GLU A 114 18.02 -15.89 3.05
C GLU A 114 18.65 -16.67 1.88
N LEU A 115 17.85 -17.00 0.86
CA LEU A 115 18.30 -17.68 -0.35
C LEU A 115 18.79 -16.73 -1.44
N MET A 116 18.60 -15.41 -1.23
CA MET A 116 18.97 -14.39 -2.21
C MET A 116 20.42 -13.94 -1.99
N PRO A 117 21.14 -13.57 -3.08
CA PRO A 117 22.43 -12.89 -2.97
C PRO A 117 22.30 -11.61 -2.12
N ASN A 118 23.33 -11.29 -1.34
CA ASN A 118 23.35 -10.15 -0.42
C ASN A 118 22.92 -8.83 -1.07
N PHE A 119 23.31 -8.59 -2.31
CA PHE A 119 22.91 -7.39 -3.07
C PHE A 119 21.39 -7.30 -3.25
N ILE A 120 20.74 -8.40 -3.62
CA ILE A 120 19.27 -8.45 -3.82
C ILE A 120 18.55 -8.32 -2.47
N SER A 121 19.06 -8.99 -1.44
CA SER A 121 18.48 -8.92 -0.09
C SER A 121 18.51 -7.49 0.48
N ILE A 122 19.57 -6.71 0.24
CA ILE A 122 19.66 -5.31 0.64
C ILE A 122 18.61 -4.46 -0.10
N LEU A 123 18.49 -4.61 -1.42
CA LEU A 123 17.47 -3.92 -2.21
C LEU A 123 16.07 -4.32 -1.76
N ALA A 124 15.84 -5.60 -1.53
CA ALA A 124 14.58 -6.12 -1.03
C ALA A 124 14.14 -5.45 0.28
N SER A 125 15.07 -5.21 1.18
CA SER A 125 14.78 -4.66 2.52
C SER A 125 14.19 -3.25 2.51
N VAL A 126 14.29 -2.52 1.39
CA VAL A 126 13.74 -1.16 1.22
C VAL A 126 12.39 -1.19 0.48
N LEU A 127 12.02 -2.34 -0.09
CA LEU A 127 10.77 -2.45 -0.84
C LEU A 127 9.56 -2.41 0.09
N PRO A 128 8.50 -1.68 -0.29
CA PRO A 128 7.28 -1.58 0.53
C PRO A 128 6.60 -2.93 0.74
N LEU A 129 6.68 -3.85 -0.22
CA LEU A 129 6.08 -5.17 -0.10
C LEU A 129 6.84 -6.05 0.91
N THR A 130 8.16 -5.95 0.96
CA THR A 130 8.98 -6.63 1.98
C THR A 130 8.68 -6.10 3.37
N ALA A 131 8.63 -4.78 3.53
CA ALA A 131 8.29 -4.15 4.80
C ALA A 131 6.88 -4.53 5.25
N ALA A 132 5.91 -4.57 4.33
CA ALA A 132 4.55 -5.00 4.62
C ALA A 132 4.48 -6.47 5.09
N ASN A 133 5.17 -7.37 4.39
CA ASN A 133 5.23 -8.79 4.75
C ASN A 133 5.86 -9.00 6.13
N ASN A 134 7.01 -8.39 6.39
CA ASN A 134 7.71 -8.49 7.66
C ASN A 134 6.90 -7.89 8.81
N LEU A 135 6.24 -6.75 8.58
CA LEU A 135 5.38 -6.11 9.57
C LEU A 135 4.22 -7.03 9.96
N LEU A 136 3.52 -7.62 8.98
CA LEU A 136 2.41 -8.54 9.24
C LEU A 136 2.88 -9.81 9.96
N ILE A 137 3.98 -10.41 9.55
CA ILE A 137 4.56 -11.57 10.23
C ILE A 137 4.96 -11.19 11.67
N GLY A 138 5.58 -10.04 11.87
CA GLY A 138 5.96 -9.54 13.19
C GLY A 138 4.76 -9.38 14.13
N VAL A 139 3.67 -8.81 13.63
CA VAL A 139 2.46 -8.56 14.43
C VAL A 139 1.63 -9.83 14.66
N ILE A 140 1.47 -10.66 13.63
CA ILE A 140 0.59 -11.84 13.69
C ILE A 140 1.29 -13.01 14.36
N VAL A 141 2.56 -13.27 14.06
CA VAL A 141 3.29 -14.48 14.51
C VAL A 141 4.12 -14.21 15.75
N LYS A 142 4.81 -13.06 15.81
CA LYS A 142 5.76 -12.74 16.90
C LYS A 142 5.15 -11.90 18.02
N SER A 143 3.83 -11.83 18.12
CA SER A 143 3.08 -11.11 19.17
C SER A 143 3.39 -9.62 19.28
N GLY A 144 3.89 -9.01 18.20
CA GLY A 144 4.04 -7.56 18.12
C GLY A 144 5.17 -6.95 18.93
N ASP A 145 6.28 -7.66 19.10
CA ASP A 145 7.46 -7.09 19.73
C ASP A 145 7.92 -5.87 18.91
N VAL A 146 7.70 -4.67 19.45
CA VAL A 146 7.95 -3.38 18.78
C VAL A 146 9.39 -3.27 18.28
N TYR A 147 10.32 -3.95 18.93
CA TYR A 147 11.74 -3.98 18.58
C TYR A 147 12.02 -4.63 17.20
N PHE A 148 11.14 -5.52 16.73
CA PHE A 148 11.31 -6.20 15.44
C PHE A 148 10.59 -5.51 14.29
N ILE A 149 9.61 -4.63 14.55
CA ILE A 149 8.74 -4.05 13.52
C ILE A 149 8.95 -2.55 13.29
N TRP A 150 9.76 -1.87 14.11
CA TRP A 150 9.95 -0.42 14.00
C TRP A 150 10.58 0.01 12.66
N LYS A 151 11.50 -0.81 12.11
CA LYS A 151 12.15 -0.57 10.83
C LYS A 151 11.13 -0.57 9.69
N GLU A 152 10.27 -1.55 9.67
CA GLU A 152 9.21 -1.72 8.68
C GLU A 152 8.20 -0.56 8.74
N ILE A 153 7.87 -0.13 9.95
CA ILE A 153 7.00 1.04 10.16
C ILE A 153 7.64 2.29 9.56
N ILE A 154 8.94 2.54 9.81
CA ILE A 154 9.65 3.69 9.25
C ILE A 154 9.69 3.63 7.73
N VAL A 155 9.98 2.48 7.14
CA VAL A 155 10.02 2.31 5.68
C VAL A 155 8.65 2.64 5.08
N LEU A 156 7.56 2.08 5.60
CA LEU A 156 6.21 2.32 5.09
C LEU A 156 5.77 3.77 5.28
N LEU A 157 6.06 4.39 6.43
CA LEU A 157 5.78 5.81 6.66
C LEU A 157 6.56 6.70 5.70
N THR A 158 7.84 6.43 5.50
CA THR A 158 8.70 7.21 4.60
C THR A 158 8.16 7.14 3.16
N ILE A 159 7.79 5.96 2.68
CA ILE A 159 7.20 5.77 1.36
C ILE A 159 5.86 6.52 1.25
N THR A 160 5.03 6.46 2.28
CA THR A 160 3.74 7.18 2.31
C THR A 160 3.95 8.68 2.21
N ILE A 161 4.84 9.24 3.02
CA ILE A 161 5.14 10.67 3.04
C ILE A 161 5.72 11.14 1.70
N ILE A 162 6.74 10.44 1.19
CA ILE A 162 7.35 10.76 -0.11
C ILE A 162 6.29 10.69 -1.22
N GLY A 163 5.44 9.66 -1.20
CA GLY A 163 4.38 9.49 -2.19
C GLY A 163 3.38 10.64 -2.19
N ILE A 164 2.94 11.08 -1.03
CA ILE A 164 2.02 12.21 -0.89
C ILE A 164 2.69 13.51 -1.34
N VAL A 165 3.94 13.76 -0.93
CA VAL A 165 4.69 14.96 -1.32
C VAL A 165 4.89 15.02 -2.83
N LEU A 166 5.34 13.94 -3.47
CA LEU A 166 5.52 13.89 -4.93
C LEU A 166 4.20 14.06 -5.68
N PHE A 167 3.10 13.54 -5.14
CA PHE A 167 1.78 13.73 -5.71
C PHE A 167 1.33 15.19 -5.63
N THR A 168 1.57 15.88 -4.51
CA THR A 168 1.19 17.30 -4.34
C THR A 168 2.02 18.22 -5.22
N LEU A 169 3.33 18.00 -5.30
CA LEU A 169 4.23 18.79 -6.16
C LEU A 169 3.91 18.68 -7.67
N LYS A 170 3.30 17.57 -8.09
CA LYS A 170 2.92 17.37 -9.50
C LYS A 170 1.61 18.08 -9.86
N LYS A 171 0.82 18.46 -8.88
CA LYS A 171 -0.51 19.02 -9.08
C LYS A 171 -0.49 20.55 -9.31
N ASP A 172 0.62 21.21 -8.92
CA ASP A 172 0.94 22.60 -9.26
C ASP A 172 1.62 22.64 -10.62
#